data_3d82d65fbce444e978b57c974dc79871
#
_entry.id   3d82d65fbce444e978b57c974dc79871
#
_cell.length_a   1.000
_cell.length_b   1.000
_cell.length_c   1.000
_cell.angle_alpha   90.00
_cell.angle_beta   90.00
_cell.angle_gamma   90.00
#
_symmetry.space_group_name_H-M   'P 1'
#
loop_
_entity.id
_entity.type
_entity.pdbx_description
1 polymer ?
#
loop_
_entity_poly.entity_id
_entity_poly.type
_entity_poly.pdbx_seq_one_letter_code
_entity_poly.pdbx_strand_id
1 'polypeptide(L)'
;MLLLGMQSMAQTSRLDSIHTLRDVAVVGVRPHYLTPSQTLQGAMLQNLSTTSVADALKYFSGVQIKDYGGLGGLKTVNVRSLGSQHVGVYLDGIRINNAQNGQIDLGRYSLSNMESVSLYNANRNERLQSASEYASAATVYMQTRRPTETAYSLEYG
;
A
#
# COMPACT_ATOMS: atom_id res chain seq x y z
N MET A 1 32.85 86.29 19.39
CA MET A 1 32.88 85.26 18.34
C MET A 1 32.68 83.94 19.02
N LEU A 2 31.42 83.46 18.99
CA LEU A 2 30.98 82.30 19.74
C LEU A 2 30.98 81.10 18.76
N LEU A 3 31.85 80.13 19.01
CA LEU A 3 31.87 78.88 18.25
C LEU A 3 30.88 77.91 18.90
N LEU A 4 29.76 77.61 18.27
CA LEU A 4 28.84 76.55 18.61
C LEU A 4 29.40 75.24 18.08
N GLY A 5 29.83 74.37 18.96
CA GLY A 5 30.17 72.99 18.65
C GLY A 5 28.90 72.18 18.43
N MET A 6 28.67 71.67 17.17
CA MET A 6 27.65 70.70 16.86
C MET A 6 28.13 69.36 17.32
N GLN A 7 27.49 68.81 18.35
CA GLN A 7 27.69 67.36 18.76
C GLN A 7 26.84 66.45 17.84
N SER A 8 27.51 65.68 17.01
CA SER A 8 26.92 64.63 16.20
C SER A 8 26.59 63.46 17.08
N MET A 9 25.32 63.19 17.33
CA MET A 9 24.83 62.00 17.97
C MET A 9 24.88 60.88 16.95
N ALA A 10 25.91 60.04 17.03
CA ALA A 10 25.96 58.81 16.27
C ALA A 10 24.93 57.84 16.84
N GLN A 11 23.87 57.56 16.08
CA GLN A 11 22.91 56.50 16.38
C GLN A 11 23.61 55.17 16.14
N THR A 12 23.97 54.48 17.19
CA THR A 12 24.34 53.07 17.14
C THR A 12 23.08 52.26 16.88
N SER A 13 22.79 51.98 15.61
CA SER A 13 21.76 51.01 15.24
C SER A 13 22.23 49.66 15.72
N ARG A 14 21.52 49.09 16.68
CA ARG A 14 21.69 47.71 17.10
C ARG A 14 21.21 46.77 15.96
N LEU A 15 22.05 46.60 14.95
CA LEU A 15 21.82 45.67 13.83
C LEU A 15 22.21 44.22 14.15
N ASP A 16 22.62 43.98 15.40
CA ASP A 16 23.08 42.66 15.80
C ASP A 16 22.14 42.02 16.85
N SER A 17 20.87 41.93 16.48
CA SER A 17 19.95 41.04 17.19
C SER A 17 20.02 39.67 16.54
N ILE A 18 20.90 38.80 17.05
CA ILE A 18 20.90 37.40 16.73
C ILE A 18 19.57 36.83 17.26
N HIS A 19 18.58 36.73 16.36
CA HIS A 19 17.39 35.95 16.65
C HIS A 19 17.78 34.48 16.60
N THR A 20 18.04 33.89 17.77
CA THR A 20 18.09 32.45 17.90
C THR A 20 16.70 31.90 17.58
N LEU A 21 16.53 31.44 16.36
CA LEU A 21 15.35 30.69 15.97
C LEU A 21 15.31 29.43 16.87
N ARG A 22 14.22 29.29 17.61
CA ARG A 22 13.96 28.03 18.31
C ARG A 22 13.95 26.91 17.27
N ASP A 23 14.76 25.91 17.52
CA ASP A 23 14.79 24.70 16.72
C ASP A 23 13.38 24.11 16.72
N VAL A 24 12.67 24.23 15.59
CA VAL A 24 11.35 23.61 15.42
C VAL A 24 11.61 22.18 15.02
N ALA A 25 11.74 21.33 16.03
CA ALA A 25 11.70 19.89 15.78
C ALA A 25 10.32 19.53 15.25
N VAL A 26 10.19 19.44 13.92
CA VAL A 26 9.02 18.84 13.29
C VAL A 26 9.10 17.35 13.57
N VAL A 27 8.54 16.92 14.69
CA VAL A 27 8.29 15.52 14.97
C VAL A 27 7.15 15.10 14.05
N GLY A 28 7.47 14.73 12.83
CA GLY A 28 6.53 14.05 11.94
C GLY A 28 6.15 12.74 12.59
N VAL A 29 4.98 12.68 13.22
CA VAL A 29 4.35 11.40 13.55
C VAL A 29 4.06 10.76 12.19
N ARG A 30 4.93 9.84 11.77
CA ARG A 30 4.65 9.02 10.60
C ARG A 30 3.36 8.27 10.91
N PRO A 31 2.31 8.41 10.10
CA PRO A 31 1.15 7.55 10.24
C PRO A 31 1.66 6.12 10.13
N HIS A 32 1.57 5.38 11.22
CA HIS A 32 2.28 4.10 11.41
C HIS A 32 1.73 3.00 10.51
N TYR A 33 0.56 3.20 9.92
CA TYR A 33 -0.07 2.23 9.02
C TYR A 33 -0.98 2.97 8.04
N LEU A 34 -0.67 2.89 6.76
CA LEU A 34 -1.70 3.12 5.76
C LEU A 34 -2.65 1.93 5.86
N THR A 35 -3.85 2.19 6.34
CA THR A 35 -4.93 1.23 6.30
C THR A 35 -5.10 0.78 4.85
N PRO A 36 -5.22 -0.51 4.56
CA PRO A 36 -5.51 -0.98 3.22
C PRO A 36 -6.74 -0.24 2.69
N SER A 37 -6.70 0.12 1.42
CA SER A 37 -7.84 0.81 0.81
C SER A 37 -9.11 -0.02 0.89
N GLN A 38 -8.95 -1.34 0.80
CA GLN A 38 -10.03 -2.31 0.91
C GLN A 38 -9.46 -3.65 1.41
N THR A 39 -10.19 -4.34 2.28
CA THR A 39 -9.81 -5.66 2.79
C THR A 39 -11.03 -6.57 2.89
N LEU A 40 -10.87 -7.81 2.46
CA LEU A 40 -11.77 -8.92 2.70
C LEU A 40 -11.07 -9.88 3.66
N GLN A 41 -11.70 -10.20 4.80
CA GLN A 41 -11.13 -11.08 5.82
C GLN A 41 -12.22 -11.78 6.64
N GLY A 42 -11.85 -12.90 7.25
CA GLY A 42 -12.71 -13.64 8.18
C GLY A 42 -14.05 -14.02 7.55
N ALA A 43 -15.16 -13.73 8.25
CA ALA A 43 -16.50 -14.09 7.81
C ALA A 43 -16.89 -13.46 6.47
N MET A 44 -16.38 -12.25 6.15
CA MET A 44 -16.65 -11.62 4.84
C MET A 44 -16.09 -12.46 3.70
N LEU A 45 -14.87 -13.01 3.88
CA LEU A 45 -14.22 -13.84 2.88
C LEU A 45 -14.93 -15.19 2.73
N GLN A 46 -15.35 -15.79 3.84
CA GLN A 46 -16.02 -17.09 3.88
C GLN A 46 -17.44 -17.05 3.30
N ASN A 47 -18.14 -15.93 3.46
CA ASN A 47 -19.49 -15.74 2.93
C ASN A 47 -19.53 -15.43 1.42
N LEU A 48 -18.36 -15.23 0.80
CA LEU A 48 -18.30 -15.08 -0.64
C LEU A 48 -18.50 -16.45 -1.30
N SER A 49 -19.55 -16.56 -2.13
CA SER A 49 -19.81 -17.77 -2.94
C SER A 49 -18.83 -17.86 -4.12
N THR A 50 -17.53 -17.63 -3.86
CA THR A 50 -16.48 -17.63 -4.86
C THR A 50 -15.34 -18.53 -4.43
N THR A 51 -14.72 -19.20 -5.38
CA THR A 51 -13.65 -20.18 -5.12
C THR A 51 -12.25 -19.62 -5.30
N SER A 52 -12.10 -18.54 -6.10
CA SER A 52 -10.79 -17.97 -6.42
C SER A 52 -10.60 -16.55 -5.88
N VAL A 53 -9.34 -16.21 -5.61
CA VAL A 53 -8.96 -14.84 -5.22
C VAL A 53 -9.32 -13.84 -6.32
N ALA A 54 -9.21 -14.21 -7.60
CA ALA A 54 -9.61 -13.35 -8.71
C ALA A 54 -11.07 -12.95 -8.62
N ASP A 55 -11.94 -13.88 -8.27
CA ASP A 55 -13.37 -13.61 -8.16
C ASP A 55 -13.70 -12.78 -6.91
N ALA A 56 -12.97 -12.99 -5.81
CA ALA A 56 -13.10 -12.15 -4.61
C ALA A 56 -12.69 -10.68 -4.88
N LEU A 57 -11.67 -10.46 -5.69
CA LEU A 57 -11.22 -9.11 -6.05
C LEU A 57 -12.22 -8.32 -6.90
N LYS A 58 -13.21 -8.97 -7.52
CA LYS A 58 -14.31 -8.28 -8.21
C LYS A 58 -15.17 -7.43 -7.29
N TYR A 59 -15.20 -7.75 -6.00
CA TYR A 59 -15.92 -6.99 -4.97
C TYR A 59 -15.18 -5.72 -4.53
N PHE A 60 -13.93 -5.54 -4.96
CA PHE A 60 -13.17 -4.34 -4.66
C PHE A 60 -13.46 -3.23 -5.64
N SER A 61 -13.69 -2.03 -5.11
CA SER A 61 -13.93 -0.85 -5.92
C SER A 61 -12.69 -0.48 -6.74
N GLY A 62 -12.90 -0.20 -8.03
CA GLY A 62 -11.81 0.18 -8.93
C GLY A 62 -10.95 -0.99 -9.42
N VAL A 63 -11.35 -2.22 -9.13
CA VAL A 63 -10.70 -3.44 -9.60
C VAL A 63 -11.48 -4.03 -10.78
N GLN A 64 -10.76 -4.40 -11.81
CA GLN A 64 -11.28 -5.14 -12.96
C GLN A 64 -10.50 -6.43 -13.12
N ILE A 65 -11.20 -7.54 -13.24
CA ILE A 65 -10.61 -8.82 -13.57
C ILE A 65 -10.78 -9.06 -15.07
N LYS A 66 -9.65 -9.28 -15.75
CA LYS A 66 -9.66 -9.75 -17.14
C LYS A 66 -9.52 -11.27 -17.12
N ASP A 67 -10.52 -11.92 -17.69
CA ASP A 67 -10.56 -13.37 -17.85
C ASP A 67 -10.25 -13.71 -19.31
N TYR A 68 -9.18 -14.45 -19.54
CA TYR A 68 -8.70 -14.80 -20.89
C TYR A 68 -9.11 -16.23 -21.32
N GLY A 69 -10.09 -16.79 -20.68
CA GLY A 69 -10.66 -18.05 -21.15
C GLY A 69 -11.23 -18.97 -20.09
N GLY A 70 -12.49 -18.93 -19.79
CA GLY A 70 -13.30 -19.90 -19.09
C GLY A 70 -12.68 -20.63 -17.88
N LEU A 71 -13.01 -21.91 -17.74
CA LEU A 71 -12.47 -22.79 -16.70
C LEU A 71 -10.96 -23.02 -16.92
N GLY A 72 -10.14 -22.55 -15.98
CA GLY A 72 -8.66 -22.67 -16.05
C GLY A 72 -7.98 -21.60 -16.87
N GLY A 73 -8.70 -20.60 -17.38
CA GLY A 73 -8.14 -19.45 -18.07
C GLY A 73 -7.39 -18.50 -17.17
N LEU A 74 -6.45 -17.75 -17.76
CA LEU A 74 -5.68 -16.73 -17.08
C LEU A 74 -6.59 -15.61 -16.57
N LYS A 75 -6.62 -15.38 -15.27
CA LYS A 75 -7.36 -14.27 -14.65
C LYS A 75 -6.38 -13.24 -14.09
N THR A 76 -6.30 -12.07 -14.73
CA THR A 76 -5.43 -10.99 -14.31
C THR A 76 -6.20 -9.85 -13.66
N VAL A 77 -5.54 -9.17 -12.72
CA VAL A 77 -6.10 -8.01 -12.03
C VAL A 77 -5.63 -6.72 -12.70
N ASN A 78 -6.55 -5.81 -12.89
CA ASN A 78 -6.28 -4.45 -13.32
C ASN A 78 -6.91 -3.48 -12.31
N VAL A 79 -6.14 -2.54 -11.81
CA VAL A 79 -6.61 -1.56 -10.84
C VAL A 79 -6.61 -0.18 -11.49
N ARG A 80 -7.76 0.50 -11.45
CA ARG A 80 -7.96 1.85 -12.02
C ARG A 80 -7.47 1.97 -13.47
N SER A 81 -7.61 0.93 -14.26
CA SER A 81 -7.18 0.87 -15.67
C SER A 81 -5.68 1.08 -15.93
N LEU A 82 -4.84 0.92 -14.90
CA LEU A 82 -3.39 1.12 -15.01
C LEU A 82 -2.65 -0.07 -15.64
N GLY A 83 -3.35 -1.17 -15.91
CA GLY A 83 -2.76 -2.39 -16.46
C GLY A 83 -2.26 -3.36 -15.39
N SER A 84 -2.36 -4.66 -15.67
CA SER A 84 -1.99 -5.73 -14.74
C SER A 84 -0.49 -5.79 -14.43
N GLN A 85 0.35 -5.32 -15.33
CA GLN A 85 1.80 -5.26 -15.14
C GLN A 85 2.25 -4.25 -14.07
N HIS A 86 1.40 -3.28 -13.74
CA HIS A 86 1.67 -2.27 -12.72
C HIS A 86 1.07 -2.61 -11.35
N VAL A 87 0.45 -3.77 -11.22
CA VAL A 87 -0.11 -4.26 -9.96
C VAL A 87 0.86 -5.26 -9.34
N GLY A 88 1.35 -4.92 -8.14
CA GLY A 88 2.13 -5.86 -7.33
C GLY A 88 1.22 -6.89 -6.68
N VAL A 89 1.60 -8.16 -6.70
CA VAL A 89 0.88 -9.22 -5.98
C VAL A 89 1.83 -9.90 -5.01
N TYR A 90 1.38 -10.03 -3.78
CA TYR A 90 2.16 -10.60 -2.68
C TYR A 90 1.37 -11.70 -1.99
N LEU A 91 2.03 -12.78 -1.68
CA LEU A 91 1.51 -13.88 -0.85
C LEU A 91 2.40 -14.03 0.38
N ASP A 92 1.84 -13.86 1.55
CA ASP A 92 2.56 -13.91 2.84
C ASP A 92 3.82 -13.03 2.88
N GLY A 93 3.77 -11.86 2.23
CA GLY A 93 4.88 -10.93 2.13
C GLY A 93 5.87 -11.21 1.00
N ILE A 94 5.73 -12.32 0.30
CA ILE A 94 6.59 -12.68 -0.84
C ILE A 94 5.94 -12.21 -2.13
N ARG A 95 6.69 -11.46 -2.94
CA ARG A 95 6.20 -11.02 -4.25
C ARG A 95 6.05 -12.22 -5.18
N ILE A 96 4.85 -12.38 -5.71
CA ILE A 96 4.60 -13.31 -6.81
C ILE A 96 4.88 -12.59 -8.11
N ASN A 97 5.67 -13.20 -8.96
CA ASN A 97 6.00 -12.65 -10.27
C ASN A 97 5.99 -13.76 -11.32
N ASN A 98 5.51 -13.43 -12.51
CA ASN A 98 5.67 -14.28 -13.67
C ASN A 98 6.82 -13.68 -14.51
N ALA A 99 7.93 -14.42 -14.58
CA ALA A 99 9.12 -13.98 -15.29
C ALA A 99 8.92 -13.84 -16.82
N GLN A 100 7.87 -14.47 -17.36
CA GLN A 100 7.65 -14.51 -18.81
C GLN A 100 6.94 -13.27 -19.34
N ASN A 101 5.88 -12.78 -18.65
CA ASN A 101 5.07 -11.67 -19.15
C ASN A 101 4.63 -10.69 -18.05
N GLY A 102 5.09 -10.88 -16.82
CA GLY A 102 4.72 -10.03 -15.67
C GLY A 102 3.26 -10.14 -15.23
N GLN A 103 2.45 -10.97 -15.87
CA GLN A 103 1.04 -11.15 -15.54
C GLN A 103 0.88 -12.34 -14.59
N ILE A 104 0.13 -12.13 -13.53
CA ILE A 104 -0.11 -13.15 -12.50
C ILE A 104 -1.53 -13.67 -12.66
N ASP A 105 -1.64 -15.00 -12.70
CA ASP A 105 -2.92 -15.67 -12.72
C ASP A 105 -3.47 -15.81 -11.30
N LEU A 106 -4.43 -14.95 -10.96
CA LEU A 106 -5.09 -14.96 -9.65
C LEU A 106 -6.22 -16.00 -9.56
N GLY A 107 -6.62 -16.58 -10.68
CA GLY A 107 -7.58 -17.70 -10.70
C GLY A 107 -7.04 -18.98 -10.07
N ARG A 108 -5.72 -19.12 -9.99
CA ARG A 108 -5.04 -20.29 -9.40
C ARG A 108 -5.04 -20.32 -7.88
N TYR A 109 -5.29 -19.17 -7.25
CA TYR A 109 -5.27 -19.09 -5.78
C TYR A 109 -6.67 -19.31 -5.24
N SER A 110 -6.82 -20.43 -4.49
CA SER A 110 -8.08 -20.75 -3.83
C SER A 110 -8.36 -19.80 -2.67
N LEU A 111 -9.59 -19.31 -2.60
CA LEU A 111 -10.03 -18.42 -1.53
C LEU A 111 -10.14 -19.13 -0.18
N SER A 112 -10.41 -20.44 -0.18
CA SER A 112 -10.56 -21.26 1.05
C SER A 112 -9.28 -21.28 1.89
N ASN A 113 -8.12 -21.15 1.25
CA ASN A 113 -6.82 -21.14 1.92
C ASN A 113 -6.40 -19.73 2.41
N MET A 114 -7.18 -18.70 2.11
CA MET A 114 -6.85 -17.32 2.46
C MET A 114 -7.48 -16.90 3.79
N GLU A 115 -6.71 -16.21 4.61
CA GLU A 115 -7.16 -15.53 5.80
C GLU A 115 -7.66 -14.12 5.47
N SER A 116 -6.90 -13.43 4.60
CA SER A 116 -7.26 -12.10 4.14
C SER A 116 -6.75 -11.82 2.73
N VAL A 117 -7.49 -10.97 2.03
CA VAL A 117 -7.09 -10.35 0.76
C VAL A 117 -7.25 -8.85 0.90
N SER A 118 -6.17 -8.11 0.69
CA SER A 118 -6.14 -6.65 0.88
C SER A 118 -5.63 -5.95 -0.37
N LEU A 119 -6.20 -4.80 -0.67
CA LEU A 119 -5.77 -3.91 -1.75
C LEU A 119 -5.23 -2.60 -1.17
N TYR A 120 -4.04 -2.24 -1.57
CA TYR A 120 -3.42 -0.94 -1.31
C TYR A 120 -3.31 -0.17 -2.62
N ASN A 121 -3.86 1.05 -2.66
CA ASN A 121 -3.82 1.93 -3.83
C ASN A 121 -2.60 2.87 -3.84
N ALA A 122 -1.71 2.70 -2.90
CA ALA A 122 -0.47 3.46 -2.75
C ALA A 122 0.52 2.61 -1.95
N ASN A 123 1.67 3.18 -1.65
CA ASN A 123 2.66 2.54 -0.79
C ASN A 123 2.08 2.20 0.58
N ARG A 124 2.39 1.03 1.07
CA ARG A 124 1.99 0.55 2.39
C ARG A 124 2.72 1.26 3.54
N ASN A 125 3.73 2.06 3.21
CA ASN A 125 4.57 2.84 4.12
C ASN A 125 5.17 2.04 5.30
N GLU A 126 5.46 0.78 5.07
CA GLU A 126 6.17 -0.06 6.02
C GLU A 126 7.69 0.09 5.87
N ARG A 127 8.42 -0.08 6.99
CA ARG A 127 9.89 0.03 7.00
C ARG A 127 10.60 -0.96 6.09
N LEU A 128 9.98 -2.11 5.83
CA LEU A 128 10.54 -3.21 5.05
C LEU A 128 9.88 -3.35 3.67
N GLN A 129 9.34 -2.27 3.15
CA GLN A 129 8.72 -2.26 1.83
C GLN A 129 9.80 -2.37 0.74
N SER A 130 9.60 -3.28 -0.20
CA SER A 130 10.55 -3.47 -1.30
C SER A 130 10.48 -2.33 -2.32
N ALA A 131 11.59 -2.07 -3.03
CA ALA A 131 11.61 -1.07 -4.10
C ALA A 131 10.58 -1.38 -5.21
N SER A 132 10.32 -2.65 -5.48
CA SER A 132 9.33 -3.09 -6.45
C SER A 132 7.89 -2.80 -6.03
N GLU A 133 7.62 -2.79 -4.73
CA GLU A 133 6.33 -2.41 -4.18
C GLU A 133 6.11 -0.90 -4.34
N TYR A 134 7.14 -0.08 -4.07
CA TYR A 134 7.09 1.36 -4.31
C TYR A 134 6.85 1.72 -5.78
N ALA A 135 7.35 0.89 -6.69
CA ALA A 135 7.15 1.08 -8.13
C ALA A 135 5.77 0.62 -8.63
N SER A 136 4.99 -0.08 -7.80
CA SER A 136 3.66 -0.59 -8.17
C SER A 136 2.61 0.50 -7.98
N ALA A 137 1.70 0.62 -8.95
CA ALA A 137 0.58 1.58 -8.87
C ALA A 137 -0.49 1.15 -7.85
N ALA A 138 -0.63 -0.14 -7.65
CA ALA A 138 -1.46 -0.76 -6.63
C ALA A 138 -0.84 -2.09 -6.21
N THR A 139 -1.20 -2.56 -5.02
CA THR A 139 -0.65 -3.80 -4.47
C THR A 139 -1.75 -4.64 -3.86
N VAL A 140 -1.80 -5.90 -4.28
CA VAL A 140 -2.69 -6.93 -3.72
C VAL A 140 -1.88 -7.78 -2.76
N TYR A 141 -2.31 -7.86 -1.52
CA TYR A 141 -1.76 -8.74 -0.50
C TYR A 141 -2.72 -9.86 -0.19
N MET A 142 -2.21 -11.07 -0.27
CA MET A 142 -2.89 -12.28 0.12
C MET A 142 -2.17 -12.86 1.33
N GLN A 143 -2.91 -13.17 2.37
CA GLN A 143 -2.40 -13.87 3.54
C GLN A 143 -3.06 -15.23 3.64
N THR A 144 -2.25 -16.26 3.78
CA THR A 144 -2.74 -17.62 3.98
C THR A 144 -3.18 -17.84 5.42
N ARG A 145 -4.20 -18.65 5.60
CA ARG A 145 -4.69 -19.06 6.92
C ARG A 145 -3.60 -19.84 7.64
N ARG A 146 -3.25 -19.38 8.83
CA ARG A 146 -2.35 -20.12 9.71
C ARG A 146 -3.16 -21.12 10.53
N PRO A 147 -2.86 -22.42 10.46
CA PRO A 147 -3.51 -23.39 11.33
C PRO A 147 -3.07 -23.12 12.78
N THR A 148 -4.02 -22.75 13.64
CA THR A 148 -3.81 -22.61 15.08
C THR A 148 -4.01 -23.91 15.83
N GLU A 149 -4.75 -24.85 15.21
CA GLU A 149 -5.05 -26.18 15.73
C GLU A 149 -5.04 -27.21 14.61
N THR A 150 -4.84 -28.48 14.96
CA THR A 150 -4.95 -29.57 13.99
C THR A 150 -6.42 -29.76 13.63
N ALA A 151 -6.86 -29.13 12.55
CA ALA A 151 -8.22 -29.28 12.04
C ALA A 151 -8.19 -30.05 10.72
N TYR A 152 -9.06 -31.04 10.61
CA TYR A 152 -9.30 -31.76 9.35
C TYR A 152 -10.58 -31.18 8.74
N SER A 153 -10.49 -30.55 7.57
CA SER A 153 -11.65 -30.11 6.80
C SER A 153 -11.77 -30.97 5.55
N LEU A 154 -12.92 -31.64 5.36
CA LEU A 154 -13.29 -32.31 4.12
C LEU A 154 -14.27 -31.40 3.40
N GLU A 155 -13.83 -30.77 2.31
CA GLU A 155 -14.73 -30.08 1.38
C GLU A 155 -15.15 -31.06 0.30
N TYR A 156 -16.45 -31.31 0.24
CA TYR A 156 -17.08 -32.08 -0.85
C TYR A 156 -17.50 -31.06 -1.92
N GLY A 157 -16.86 -31.06 -3.08
CA GLY A 157 -17.21 -30.26 -4.25
C GLY A 157 -18.06 -31.04 -5.25
#